data_cf5fba59df62056610efd1696778ac08
#
_entry.id   cf5fba59df62056610efd1696778ac08
#
_cell.length_a   1.000
_cell.length_b   1.000
_cell.length_c   1.000
_cell.angle_alpha   90.00
_cell.angle_beta   90.00
_cell.angle_gamma   90.00
#
_symmetry.space_group_name_H-M   'P 1'
#
loop_
_entity.id
_entity.type
_entity.pdbx_description
1 polymer ?
#
loop_
_entity_poly.entity_id
_entity_poly.type
_entity_poly.pdbx_seq_one_letter_code
_entity_poly.pdbx_strand_id
1 'polypeptide(L)'
;PVAGHFEKWGLYGNAERRTQGWHQLVQAPGEARTDVWTLMELAKRFTIGETWCEQTLKGVPGDKLPNVLDKAAELGYKPTDTLFDVLFAPTGKRAEAVWPDPLYPNELNATGDALGLKYFPEKALFNEYRQFTVGNGHDLADFDTYQSAKCRGLIWPVVNGKETLYRFNLE
;
A
#
# COMPACT_ATOMS: atom_id res chain seq x y z
N PRO A 1 0.06 -1.63 21.64
CA PRO A 1 0.68 -0.36 21.26
C PRO A 1 1.09 -0.36 19.80
N VAL A 2 1.15 0.84 19.18
CA VAL A 2 1.56 1.02 17.79
C VAL A 2 3.07 1.27 17.73
N ALA A 3 3.70 0.69 16.70
CA ALA A 3 5.13 0.89 16.45
C ALA A 3 5.45 2.35 16.08
N GLY A 4 6.56 2.85 16.60
CA GLY A 4 7.07 4.18 16.29
C GLY A 4 7.67 4.30 14.88
N HIS A 5 8.05 5.51 14.49
CA HIS A 5 8.58 5.76 13.14
C HIS A 5 9.83 4.95 12.79
N PHE A 6 10.75 4.75 13.74
CA PHE A 6 11.97 3.98 13.49
C PHE A 6 11.78 2.46 13.60
N GLU A 7 10.58 2.02 13.96
CA GLU A 7 10.20 0.63 14.17
C GLU A 7 9.38 0.07 13.00
N LYS A 8 9.17 0.86 11.96
CA LYS A 8 8.43 0.49 10.75
C LYS A 8 8.95 1.23 9.52
N TRP A 9 8.64 0.69 8.35
CA TRP A 9 8.81 1.38 7.09
C TRP A 9 7.68 2.38 6.85
N GLY A 10 7.95 3.39 6.04
CA GLY A 10 6.90 4.29 5.64
C GLY A 10 7.30 5.33 4.61
N LEU A 11 6.27 6.00 4.11
CA LEU A 11 6.35 7.14 3.22
C LEU A 11 5.39 8.21 3.72
N TYR A 12 5.87 9.43 3.84
CA TYR A 12 5.07 10.58 4.28
C TYR A 12 5.01 11.66 3.21
N GLY A 13 3.79 12.07 2.86
CA GLY A 13 3.56 13.33 2.17
C GLY A 13 3.41 14.48 3.16
N ASN A 14 3.87 15.66 2.79
CA ASN A 14 3.71 16.88 3.57
C ASN A 14 3.00 18.00 2.78
N ALA A 15 2.76 19.14 3.44
CA ALA A 15 2.08 20.30 2.84
C ALA A 15 2.84 20.93 1.67
N GLU A 16 4.14 20.70 1.54
CA GLU A 16 4.95 21.15 0.40
C GLU A 16 4.81 20.23 -0.83
N ARG A 17 3.92 19.25 -0.80
CA ARG A 17 3.80 18.18 -1.79
C ARG A 17 5.03 17.29 -1.87
N ARG A 18 5.84 17.24 -0.83
CA ARG A 18 7.03 16.40 -0.77
C ARG A 18 6.70 15.07 -0.11
N THR A 19 7.06 13.99 -0.77
CA THR A 19 6.99 12.64 -0.20
C THR A 19 8.38 12.21 0.22
N GLN A 20 8.51 11.76 1.45
CA GLN A 20 9.75 11.29 2.08
C GLN A 20 9.59 9.86 2.56
N GLY A 21 10.66 9.06 2.39
CA GLY A 21 10.71 7.68 2.88
C GLY A 21 11.58 7.55 4.13
N TRP A 22 11.31 6.53 4.91
CA TRP A 22 12.17 6.09 6.01
C TRP A 22 12.16 4.58 6.15
N HIS A 23 13.30 4.06 6.59
CA HIS A 23 13.50 2.64 6.83
C HIS A 23 13.13 2.26 8.26
N GLN A 24 12.80 1.00 8.46
CA GLN A 24 12.77 0.43 9.80
C GLN A 24 14.22 0.24 10.28
N LEU A 25 14.57 0.88 11.38
CA LEU A 25 15.92 0.84 11.94
C LEU A 25 16.05 -0.11 13.13
N VAL A 26 14.95 -0.29 13.87
CA VAL A 26 14.93 -1.12 15.07
C VAL A 26 13.66 -1.95 15.14
N GLN A 27 13.72 -3.03 15.91
CA GLN A 27 12.52 -3.81 16.22
C GLN A 27 11.63 -3.08 17.21
N ALA A 28 10.32 -3.14 17.00
CA ALA A 28 9.37 -2.61 17.95
C ALA A 28 9.42 -3.41 19.26
N PRO A 29 9.35 -2.74 20.43
CA PRO A 29 9.43 -3.42 21.72
C PRO A 29 8.16 -4.22 22.05
N GLY A 30 8.34 -5.40 22.63
CA GLY A 30 7.25 -6.23 23.13
C GLY A 30 6.17 -6.53 22.09
N GLU A 31 4.94 -6.16 22.41
CA GLU A 31 3.76 -6.40 21.54
C GLU A 31 3.43 -5.23 20.61
N ALA A 32 4.29 -4.23 20.49
CA ALA A 32 4.06 -3.15 19.53
C ALA A 32 4.08 -3.68 18.09
N ARG A 33 3.12 -3.25 17.30
CA ARG A 33 2.95 -3.67 15.89
C ARG A 33 2.72 -2.45 15.01
N THR A 34 2.99 -2.61 13.72
CA THR A 34 2.77 -1.56 12.73
C THR A 34 1.27 -1.36 12.46
N ASP A 35 0.91 -0.18 11.98
CA ASP A 35 -0.48 0.13 11.59
C ASP A 35 -0.96 -0.84 10.50
N VAL A 36 -0.10 -1.12 9.52
CA VAL A 36 -0.39 -2.05 8.43
C VAL A 36 -0.64 -3.47 8.97
N TRP A 37 0.17 -3.94 9.92
CA TRP A 37 -0.07 -5.21 10.60
C TRP A 37 -1.44 -5.24 11.26
N THR A 38 -1.80 -4.17 11.97
CA THR A 38 -3.09 -4.08 12.67
C THR A 38 -4.27 -4.17 11.69
N LEU A 39 -4.17 -3.46 10.55
CA LEU A 39 -5.21 -3.51 9.52
C LEU A 39 -5.32 -4.90 8.87
N MET A 40 -4.19 -5.54 8.60
CA MET A 40 -4.16 -6.89 8.02
C MET A 40 -4.73 -7.94 8.98
N GLU A 41 -4.39 -7.86 10.27
CA GLU A 41 -4.97 -8.75 11.30
C GLU A 41 -6.47 -8.52 11.50
N LEU A 42 -6.91 -7.29 11.42
CA LEU A 42 -8.33 -6.97 11.44
C LEU A 42 -9.06 -7.56 10.22
N ALA A 43 -8.46 -7.40 9.04
CA ALA A 43 -9.04 -7.89 7.79
C ALA A 43 -9.22 -9.41 7.75
N LYS A 44 -8.41 -10.18 8.48
CA LYS A 44 -8.58 -11.64 8.63
C LYS A 44 -9.84 -12.03 9.44
N ARG A 45 -10.45 -11.11 10.15
CA ARG A 45 -11.58 -11.37 11.06
C ARG A 45 -12.95 -11.10 10.45
N PHE A 46 -12.98 -10.51 9.28
CA PHE A 46 -14.22 -10.19 8.56
C PHE A 46 -14.24 -10.87 7.20
N THR A 47 -15.35 -11.49 6.87
CA THR A 47 -15.59 -11.98 5.52
C THR A 47 -16.08 -10.85 4.61
N ILE A 48 -15.87 -11.00 3.31
CA ILE A 48 -16.39 -10.03 2.34
C ILE A 48 -17.93 -10.03 2.33
N GLY A 49 -18.56 -11.19 2.59
CA GLY A 49 -20.00 -11.30 2.69
C GLY A 49 -20.59 -10.47 3.83
N GLU A 50 -19.94 -10.46 5.01
CA GLU A 50 -20.37 -9.64 6.14
C GLU A 50 -20.16 -8.14 5.88
N THR A 51 -19.10 -7.79 5.18
CA THR A 51 -18.70 -6.37 5.00
C THR A 51 -19.41 -5.73 3.80
N TRP A 52 -19.62 -6.47 2.72
CA TRP A 52 -20.10 -5.93 1.44
C TRP A 52 -21.48 -6.42 1.02
N CYS A 53 -22.21 -7.08 1.92
CA CYS A 53 -23.45 -7.81 1.63
C CYS A 53 -24.53 -7.00 0.90
N GLU A 54 -24.62 -5.70 1.09
CA GLU A 54 -25.63 -4.85 0.47
C GLU A 54 -25.03 -3.63 -0.23
N GLN A 55 -23.72 -3.67 -0.49
CA GLN A 55 -23.06 -2.52 -1.10
C GLN A 55 -23.10 -2.58 -2.63
N THR A 56 -23.31 -1.42 -3.22
CA THR A 56 -23.25 -1.23 -4.67
C THR A 56 -22.09 -0.31 -5.05
N LEU A 57 -21.52 -0.53 -6.22
CA LEU A 57 -20.47 0.33 -6.77
C LEU A 57 -21.08 1.63 -7.28
N LYS A 58 -20.76 2.74 -6.63
CA LYS A 58 -21.20 4.07 -7.02
C LYS A 58 -20.29 4.64 -8.14
N GLY A 59 -20.86 5.47 -8.99
CA GLY A 59 -20.11 6.14 -10.06
C GLY A 59 -19.90 5.29 -11.31
N VAL A 60 -20.43 4.08 -11.37
CA VAL A 60 -20.46 3.29 -12.60
C VAL A 60 -21.60 3.80 -13.50
N PRO A 61 -21.33 4.14 -14.79
CA PRO A 61 -22.39 4.56 -15.71
C PRO A 61 -23.36 3.40 -15.99
N GLY A 62 -24.67 3.70 -16.01
CA GLY A 62 -25.73 2.76 -16.40
C GLY A 62 -26.81 2.55 -15.33
N ASP A 63 -27.89 1.90 -15.74
CA ASP A 63 -29.09 1.69 -14.90
C ASP A 63 -28.93 0.61 -13.84
N LYS A 64 -27.81 -0.14 -13.86
CA LYS A 64 -27.51 -1.20 -12.93
C LYS A 64 -26.16 -0.96 -12.29
N LEU A 65 -26.18 -0.52 -11.04
CA LEU A 65 -24.98 -0.50 -10.20
C LEU A 65 -24.69 -1.95 -9.75
N PRO A 66 -23.57 -2.57 -10.20
CA PRO A 66 -23.24 -3.93 -9.79
C PRO A 66 -22.99 -3.97 -8.28
N ASN A 67 -23.44 -5.04 -7.65
CA ASN A 67 -23.11 -5.31 -6.26
C ASN A 67 -21.59 -5.58 -6.13
N VAL A 68 -20.98 -5.15 -5.05
CA VAL A 68 -19.55 -5.38 -4.81
C VAL A 68 -19.23 -6.87 -4.74
N LEU A 69 -20.13 -7.68 -4.17
CA LEU A 69 -19.96 -9.15 -4.11
C LEU A 69 -20.03 -9.80 -5.50
N ASP A 70 -20.87 -9.31 -6.41
CA ASP A 70 -20.92 -9.81 -7.77
C ASP A 70 -19.59 -9.57 -8.49
N LYS A 71 -18.99 -8.39 -8.29
CA LYS A 71 -17.65 -8.09 -8.82
C LYS A 71 -16.55 -8.93 -8.17
N ALA A 72 -16.63 -9.18 -6.89
CA ALA A 72 -15.70 -10.09 -6.21
C ALA A 72 -15.81 -11.52 -6.76
N ALA A 73 -17.02 -12.00 -7.01
CA ALA A 73 -17.27 -13.31 -7.59
C ALA A 73 -16.71 -13.42 -9.03
N GLU A 74 -16.84 -12.40 -9.86
CA GLU A 74 -16.20 -12.34 -11.17
C GLU A 74 -14.66 -12.49 -11.10
N LEU A 75 -14.04 -12.06 -10.00
CA LEU A 75 -12.61 -12.20 -9.72
C LEU A 75 -12.27 -13.53 -9.03
N GLY A 76 -13.25 -14.39 -8.78
CA GLY A 76 -13.06 -15.72 -8.18
C GLY A 76 -13.17 -15.76 -6.65
N TYR A 77 -13.54 -14.66 -6.01
CA TYR A 77 -13.74 -14.60 -4.57
C TYR A 77 -15.13 -15.09 -4.16
N LYS A 78 -15.23 -15.64 -2.95
CA LYS A 78 -16.48 -16.14 -2.35
C LYS A 78 -16.88 -15.25 -1.17
N PRO A 79 -18.16 -15.14 -0.84
CA PRO A 79 -18.61 -14.38 0.34
C PRO A 79 -17.96 -14.81 1.68
N THR A 80 -17.46 -16.04 1.74
CA THR A 80 -16.75 -16.60 2.91
C THR A 80 -15.27 -16.25 2.97
N ASP A 81 -14.71 -15.72 1.89
CA ASP A 81 -13.30 -15.27 1.88
C ASP A 81 -13.16 -14.03 2.76
N THR A 82 -12.01 -13.85 3.36
CA THR A 82 -11.77 -12.72 4.26
C THR A 82 -11.42 -11.46 3.49
N LEU A 83 -11.58 -10.31 4.13
CA LEU A 83 -11.05 -9.05 3.59
C LEU A 83 -9.53 -9.13 3.36
N PHE A 84 -8.82 -9.91 4.18
CA PHE A 84 -7.39 -10.15 3.99
C PHE A 84 -7.10 -10.82 2.65
N ASP A 85 -7.86 -11.85 2.28
CA ASP A 85 -7.67 -12.59 1.03
C ASP A 85 -7.85 -11.70 -0.20
N VAL A 86 -8.77 -10.76 -0.13
CA VAL A 86 -9.06 -9.84 -1.23
C VAL A 86 -8.10 -8.65 -1.27
N LEU A 87 -7.85 -8.01 -0.12
CA LEU A 87 -7.13 -6.73 -0.07
C LEU A 87 -5.61 -6.91 0.14
N PHE A 88 -5.18 -8.00 0.79
CA PHE A 88 -3.81 -8.15 1.26
C PHE A 88 -3.12 -9.46 0.84
N ALA A 89 -3.82 -10.38 0.20
CA ALA A 89 -3.17 -11.60 -0.30
C ALA A 89 -2.05 -11.25 -1.31
N PRO A 90 -0.96 -12.05 -1.34
CA PRO A 90 0.18 -11.80 -2.22
C PRO A 90 -0.12 -12.19 -3.67
N THR A 91 -1.08 -11.51 -4.29
CA THR A 91 -1.52 -11.74 -5.66
C THR A 91 -1.28 -10.51 -6.54
N GLY A 92 -1.21 -10.71 -7.84
CA GLY A 92 -1.03 -9.63 -8.81
C GLY A 92 0.19 -8.76 -8.48
N LYS A 93 0.03 -7.46 -8.53
CA LYS A 93 1.10 -6.47 -8.29
C LYS A 93 1.72 -6.54 -6.89
N ARG A 94 1.00 -7.02 -5.88
CA ARG A 94 1.54 -7.17 -4.54
C ARG A 94 2.63 -8.24 -4.48
N ALA A 95 2.48 -9.32 -5.25
CA ALA A 95 3.48 -10.38 -5.34
C ALA A 95 4.82 -9.91 -5.95
N GLU A 96 4.83 -8.80 -6.68
CA GLU A 96 6.06 -8.22 -7.25
C GLU A 96 6.97 -7.61 -6.18
N ALA A 97 6.43 -7.18 -5.05
CA ALA A 97 7.18 -6.65 -3.92
C ALA A 97 7.67 -7.80 -3.02
N VAL A 98 8.60 -8.60 -3.52
CA VAL A 98 9.10 -9.80 -2.83
C VAL A 98 9.83 -9.47 -1.52
N TRP A 99 9.86 -10.42 -0.58
CA TRP A 99 10.67 -10.35 0.62
C TRP A 99 11.39 -11.69 0.87
N PRO A 100 12.69 -11.72 1.17
CA PRO A 100 13.62 -10.57 1.26
C PRO A 100 13.75 -9.82 -0.05
N ASP A 101 13.81 -8.48 0.02
CA ASP A 101 13.99 -7.63 -1.14
C ASP A 101 15.50 -7.46 -1.44
N PRO A 102 15.93 -7.72 -2.68
CA PRO A 102 17.35 -7.58 -3.06
C PRO A 102 17.94 -6.18 -2.84
N LEU A 103 17.11 -5.13 -2.84
CA LEU A 103 17.55 -3.76 -2.57
C LEU A 103 17.78 -3.51 -1.07
N TYR A 104 17.21 -4.36 -0.21
CA TYR A 104 17.23 -4.22 1.25
C TYR A 104 17.62 -5.54 1.94
N PRO A 105 18.76 -6.14 1.58
CA PRO A 105 19.09 -7.54 1.94
C PRO A 105 19.29 -7.76 3.45
N ASN A 106 19.58 -6.72 4.22
CA ASN A 106 19.82 -6.79 5.66
C ASN A 106 18.83 -5.96 6.48
N GLU A 107 17.75 -5.54 5.86
CA GLU A 107 16.76 -4.69 6.52
C GLU A 107 15.70 -5.52 7.25
N LEU A 108 14.98 -4.88 8.15
CA LEU A 108 13.88 -5.46 8.90
C LEU A 108 12.55 -5.27 8.15
N ASN A 109 11.64 -6.20 8.31
CA ASN A 109 10.26 -6.09 7.80
C ASN A 109 9.27 -6.52 8.88
N ALA A 110 9.06 -5.66 9.87
CA ALA A 110 8.23 -5.98 11.03
C ALA A 110 6.81 -6.45 10.67
N THR A 111 6.19 -5.86 9.65
CA THR A 111 4.84 -6.25 9.20
C THR A 111 4.86 -7.63 8.55
N GLY A 112 5.73 -7.83 7.58
CA GLY A 112 5.83 -9.10 6.83
C GLY A 112 6.25 -10.26 7.72
N ASP A 113 7.28 -10.07 8.55
CA ASP A 113 7.80 -11.10 9.44
C ASP A 113 6.76 -11.52 10.48
N ALA A 114 6.05 -10.56 11.08
CA ALA A 114 5.02 -10.85 12.09
C ALA A 114 3.80 -11.59 11.52
N LEU A 115 3.53 -11.47 10.22
CA LEU A 115 2.42 -12.14 9.52
C LEU A 115 2.86 -13.37 8.73
N GLY A 116 4.15 -13.67 8.68
CA GLY A 116 4.72 -14.77 7.88
C GLY A 116 4.57 -14.56 6.37
N LEU A 117 4.53 -13.31 5.91
CA LEU A 117 4.37 -12.97 4.51
C LEU A 117 5.67 -13.13 3.73
N LYS A 118 5.53 -13.50 2.46
CA LYS A 118 6.66 -13.60 1.51
C LYS A 118 6.78 -12.39 0.59
N TYR A 119 6.14 -11.30 0.96
CA TYR A 119 6.24 -10.03 0.24
C TYR A 119 6.42 -8.87 1.22
N PHE A 120 6.77 -7.72 0.68
CA PHE A 120 7.02 -6.49 1.42
C PHE A 120 5.74 -5.62 1.45
N PRO A 121 4.94 -5.68 2.52
CA PRO A 121 3.62 -5.06 2.54
C PRO A 121 3.61 -3.57 2.28
N GLU A 122 4.49 -2.81 2.91
CA GLU A 122 4.54 -1.35 2.77
C GLU A 122 4.90 -0.94 1.35
N LYS A 123 5.85 -1.63 0.72
CA LYS A 123 6.22 -1.42 -0.69
C LYS A 123 5.06 -1.80 -1.62
N ALA A 124 4.43 -2.94 -1.38
CA ALA A 124 3.32 -3.43 -2.18
C ALA A 124 2.14 -2.45 -2.16
N LEU A 125 1.71 -2.04 -0.98
CA LEU A 125 0.58 -1.12 -0.80
C LEU A 125 0.86 0.27 -1.36
N PHE A 126 2.08 0.77 -1.18
CA PHE A 126 2.45 2.06 -1.76
C PHE A 126 2.48 2.02 -3.29
N ASN A 127 3.05 0.98 -3.88
CA ASN A 127 3.11 0.84 -5.33
C ASN A 127 1.70 0.64 -5.94
N GLU A 128 0.78 0.00 -5.22
CA GLU A 128 -0.62 -0.09 -5.60
C GLU A 128 -1.30 1.30 -5.53
N TYR A 129 -1.12 2.03 -4.43
CA TYR A 129 -1.63 3.41 -4.28
C TYR A 129 -1.08 4.34 -5.38
N ARG A 130 0.20 4.23 -5.70
CA ARG A 130 0.84 5.03 -6.74
C ARG A 130 0.16 4.91 -8.10
N GLN A 131 -0.42 3.76 -8.43
CA GLN A 131 -1.09 3.55 -9.73
C GLN A 131 -2.24 4.53 -9.96
N PHE A 132 -2.90 5.01 -8.92
CA PHE A 132 -3.94 6.02 -9.03
C PHE A 132 -3.41 7.43 -9.38
N THR A 133 -2.12 7.64 -9.23
CA THR A 133 -1.48 8.94 -9.49
C THR A 133 -0.85 9.02 -10.86
N VAL A 134 -0.39 7.89 -11.40
CA VAL A 134 0.36 7.82 -12.66
C VAL A 134 -0.53 8.23 -13.85
N GLY A 135 -0.04 9.20 -14.62
CA GLY A 135 -0.75 9.71 -15.79
C GLY A 135 -1.87 10.72 -15.49
N ASN A 136 -2.10 11.04 -14.22
CA ASN A 136 -3.15 11.96 -13.78
C ASN A 136 -2.62 13.37 -13.38
N GLY A 137 -1.37 13.68 -13.72
CA GLY A 137 -0.75 14.94 -13.35
C GLY A 137 -0.30 15.04 -11.88
N HIS A 138 -0.43 13.97 -11.13
CA HIS A 138 -0.04 13.88 -9.70
C HIS A 138 0.99 12.78 -9.47
N ASP A 139 1.76 12.46 -10.47
CA ASP A 139 2.63 11.29 -10.52
C ASP A 139 3.59 11.24 -9.33
N LEU A 140 3.49 10.16 -8.56
CA LEU A 140 4.44 9.84 -7.50
C LEU A 140 5.57 8.98 -8.08
N ALA A 141 6.77 9.12 -7.52
CA ALA A 141 7.85 8.17 -7.76
C ALA A 141 7.50 6.80 -7.15
N ASP A 142 8.24 5.77 -7.50
CA ASP A 142 8.09 4.46 -6.87
C ASP A 142 8.67 4.44 -5.45
N PHE A 143 8.35 3.38 -4.71
CA PHE A 143 8.77 3.19 -3.33
C PHE A 143 10.29 3.29 -3.17
N ASP A 144 11.02 2.58 -4.03
CA ASP A 144 12.48 2.48 -3.93
C ASP A 144 13.18 3.83 -4.19
N THR A 145 12.63 4.63 -5.10
CA THR A 145 13.10 6.00 -5.36
C THR A 145 12.98 6.87 -4.10
N TYR A 146 11.85 6.80 -3.38
CA TYR A 146 11.68 7.56 -2.15
C TYR A 146 12.54 7.03 -0.99
N GLN A 147 12.81 5.73 -0.94
CA GLN A 147 13.62 5.11 0.11
C GLN A 147 15.13 5.28 -0.12
N SER A 148 15.55 5.77 -1.28
CA SER A 148 16.96 6.00 -1.55
C SER A 148 17.60 6.91 -0.50
N ALA A 149 18.74 6.49 0.07
CA ALA A 149 19.50 7.25 1.08
C ALA A 149 19.90 8.66 0.62
N LYS A 150 19.95 8.90 -0.69
CA LYS A 150 20.25 10.22 -1.29
C LYS A 150 18.99 11.06 -1.49
N CYS A 151 17.83 10.49 -1.31
CA CYS A 151 16.56 11.16 -1.54
C CYS A 151 16.10 11.88 -0.26
N ARG A 152 16.08 13.19 -0.31
CA ARG A 152 15.47 14.03 0.75
C ARG A 152 13.95 14.09 0.65
N GLY A 153 13.36 13.14 -0.07
CA GLY A 153 12.02 13.21 -0.58
C GLY A 153 11.94 13.98 -1.89
N LEU A 154 10.88 13.76 -2.65
CA LEU A 154 10.64 14.44 -3.92
C LEU A 154 9.30 15.15 -3.88
N ILE A 155 9.27 16.36 -4.47
CA ILE A 155 8.03 17.11 -4.69
C ILE A 155 7.33 16.48 -5.89
N TRP A 156 6.08 16.10 -5.72
CA TRP A 156 5.26 15.58 -6.81
C TRP A 156 4.56 16.73 -7.58
N PRO A 157 4.28 16.59 -8.87
CA PRO A 157 4.53 15.43 -9.73
C PRO A 157 6.01 15.11 -9.94
N VAL A 158 6.33 13.80 -10.02
CA VAL A 158 7.69 13.34 -10.34
C VAL A 158 7.71 12.83 -11.77
N VAL A 159 8.41 13.53 -12.64
CA VAL A 159 8.49 13.22 -14.07
C VAL A 159 9.90 12.77 -14.41
N ASN A 160 10.04 11.59 -15.01
CA ASN A 160 11.34 11.00 -15.36
C ASN A 160 12.32 10.97 -14.17
N GLY A 161 11.83 10.63 -12.98
CA GLY A 161 12.61 10.56 -11.74
C GLY A 161 13.03 11.91 -11.15
N LYS A 162 12.49 13.03 -11.66
CA LYS A 162 12.78 14.37 -11.19
C LYS A 162 11.53 15.04 -10.61
N GLU A 163 11.70 15.72 -9.47
CA GLU A 163 10.65 16.57 -8.91
C GLU A 163 10.32 17.76 -9.81
N THR A 164 9.09 18.24 -9.73
CA THR A 164 8.64 19.43 -10.46
C THR A 164 8.26 20.54 -9.49
N LEU A 165 8.39 21.79 -9.94
CA LEU A 165 7.93 22.96 -9.20
C LEU A 165 6.42 23.21 -9.40
N TYR A 166 5.85 22.61 -10.43
CA TYR A 166 4.45 22.79 -10.81
C TYR A 166 3.57 21.79 -10.07
N ARG A 167 2.34 22.18 -9.77
CA ARG A 167 1.37 21.32 -9.10
C ARG A 167 0.80 20.24 -10.02
N PHE A 168 0.71 20.53 -11.30
CA PHE A 168 0.21 19.63 -12.33
C PHE A 168 1.19 19.57 -13.50
N ASN A 169 1.29 18.43 -14.16
CA ASN A 169 2.20 18.23 -15.30
C ASN A 169 1.85 19.09 -16.53
N LEU A 170 0.72 19.72 -16.55
CA LEU A 170 0.23 20.52 -17.68
C LEU A 170 0.45 22.02 -17.52
N GLU A 171 1.20 22.45 -16.48
CA GLU A 171 1.54 23.86 -16.25
C GLU A 171 2.91 24.20 -16.82
#